data_e5ecd0ba356d3f3e7bcbf88bdc08fa3c
#
_entry.id   e5ecd0ba356d3f3e7bcbf88bdc08fa3c
#
_cell.length_a   1.000
_cell.length_b   1.000
_cell.length_c   1.000
_cell.angle_alpha   90.00
_cell.angle_beta   90.00
_cell.angle_gamma   90.00
#
_symmetry.space_group_name_H-M   'P 1'
#
loop_
_entity.id
_entity.type
_entity.pdbx_description
1 polymer ?
#
loop_
_entity_poly.entity_id
_entity_poly.type
_entity_poly.pdbx_seq_one_letter_code
_entity_poly.pdbx_strand_id
1 'polypeptide(L)'
;AVGAALRAGGRPAGGYLFCDAGLPVEQGPRVTRLDLLAREDPAMAAGFRAELEAGGRFPGWSDRDLAPLVPDAAARAALLACLRPRGLDFFTEPLPGQPPGWPDGPCGYLHLSAAYDRWLEWAAGLGWPVARLPAGHFHALVDPDGLAAAMLALLGRM
;
A
#
# COMPACT_ATOMS: atom_id res chain seq x y z
N ALA A 1 12.25 0.52 -2.69
CA ALA A 1 13.03 1.65 -3.25
C ALA A 1 13.71 2.47 -2.14
N VAL A 2 12.96 3.04 -1.16
CA VAL A 2 13.52 3.95 -0.13
C VAL A 2 14.58 3.25 0.73
N GLY A 3 14.31 2.07 1.28
CA GLY A 3 15.28 1.32 2.10
C GLY A 3 16.57 0.98 1.35
N ALA A 4 16.46 0.64 0.05
CA ALA A 4 17.64 0.39 -0.79
C ALA A 4 18.47 1.68 -0.99
N ALA A 5 17.81 2.82 -1.20
CA ALA A 5 18.49 4.11 -1.34
C ALA A 5 19.16 4.54 -0.03
N LEU A 6 18.54 4.34 1.12
CA LEU A 6 19.12 4.60 2.43
C LEU A 6 20.37 3.75 2.69
N ARG A 7 20.32 2.46 2.36
CA ARG A 7 21.50 1.57 2.48
C ARG A 7 22.63 2.01 1.57
N ALA A 8 22.35 2.31 0.32
CA ALA A 8 23.36 2.80 -0.62
C ALA A 8 24.02 4.09 -0.14
N GLY A 9 23.29 4.92 0.63
CA GLY A 9 23.78 6.12 1.29
C GLY A 9 24.43 5.89 2.66
N GLY A 10 24.68 4.63 3.07
CA GLY A 10 25.28 4.30 4.38
C GLY A 10 24.35 4.54 5.58
N ARG A 11 23.05 4.65 5.34
CA ARG A 11 22.02 4.89 6.36
C ARG A 11 20.98 3.75 6.35
N PRO A 12 21.27 2.61 7.01
CA PRO A 12 20.31 1.51 7.07
C PRO A 12 19.03 1.97 7.77
N ALA A 13 17.88 1.43 7.32
CA ALA A 13 16.62 1.63 8.02
C ALA A 13 16.67 0.89 9.37
N GLY A 14 16.17 1.52 10.43
CA GLY A 14 16.05 0.89 11.75
C GLY A 14 14.95 -0.17 11.79
N GLY A 15 14.02 -0.14 10.83
CA GLY A 15 12.91 -1.09 10.67
C GLY A 15 11.94 -0.64 9.58
N TYR A 16 10.95 -1.47 9.31
CA TYR A 16 9.93 -1.23 8.29
C TYR A 16 8.54 -1.40 8.88
N LEU A 17 7.76 -0.35 8.91
CA LEU A 17 6.36 -0.39 9.30
C LEU A 17 5.48 -0.28 8.04
N PHE A 18 4.70 -1.30 7.77
CA PHE A 18 3.71 -1.32 6.71
C PHE A 18 2.34 -0.97 7.30
N CYS A 19 1.69 0.04 6.74
CA CYS A 19 0.37 0.49 7.17
C CYS A 19 -0.60 0.32 6.00
N ASP A 20 -1.52 -0.61 6.12
CA ASP A 20 -2.55 -0.91 5.12
C ASP A 20 -1.98 -0.93 3.68
N ALA A 21 -0.94 -1.71 3.47
CA ALA A 21 -0.15 -1.70 2.26
C ALA A 21 0.21 -3.11 1.79
N GLY A 22 0.42 -3.26 0.48
CA GLY A 22 1.01 -4.48 -0.08
C GLY A 22 2.46 -4.66 0.40
N LEU A 23 2.84 -5.91 0.69
CA LEU A 23 4.20 -6.24 1.08
C LEU A 23 5.08 -6.52 -0.14
N PRO A 24 6.39 -6.23 -0.05
CA PRO A 24 7.36 -6.72 -1.03
C PRO A 24 7.42 -8.24 -0.93
N VAL A 25 6.74 -8.93 -1.83
CA VAL A 25 6.77 -10.39 -1.91
C VAL A 25 7.85 -10.84 -2.86
N GLU A 26 8.34 -12.06 -2.67
CA GLU A 26 9.23 -12.68 -3.63
C GLU A 26 8.49 -12.81 -4.95
N GLN A 27 8.94 -12.05 -5.93
CA GLN A 27 8.29 -11.95 -7.22
C GLN A 27 9.23 -12.52 -8.27
N GLY A 28 8.71 -13.41 -9.08
CA GLY A 28 9.42 -13.84 -10.27
C GLY A 28 9.76 -12.66 -11.19
N PRO A 29 10.71 -12.83 -12.11
CA PRO A 29 11.04 -11.77 -13.04
C PRO A 29 9.80 -11.36 -13.83
N ARG A 30 9.61 -10.05 -13.95
CA ARG A 30 8.53 -9.42 -14.73
C ARG A 30 7.11 -9.48 -14.14
N VAL A 31 6.93 -9.69 -12.85
CA VAL A 31 5.61 -9.52 -12.23
C VAL A 31 5.19 -8.06 -12.26
N THR A 32 3.97 -7.78 -12.71
CA THR A 32 3.39 -6.45 -12.81
C THR A 32 2.33 -6.22 -11.72
N ARG A 33 1.85 -4.97 -11.58
CA ARG A 33 0.72 -4.67 -10.66
C ARG A 33 -0.55 -5.38 -11.08
N LEU A 34 -0.81 -5.49 -12.38
CA LEU A 34 -1.95 -6.23 -12.90
C LEU A 34 -1.84 -7.74 -12.63
N ASP A 35 -0.64 -8.32 -12.69
CA ASP A 35 -0.46 -9.73 -12.34
C ASP A 35 -0.73 -9.98 -10.85
N LEU A 36 -0.34 -9.06 -9.98
CA LEU A 36 -0.66 -9.17 -8.55
C LEU A 36 -2.17 -9.10 -8.32
N LEU A 37 -2.85 -8.14 -8.95
CA LEU A 37 -4.31 -8.02 -8.86
C LEU A 37 -5.00 -9.29 -9.40
N ALA A 38 -4.51 -9.85 -10.52
CA ALA A 38 -5.08 -11.05 -11.11
C ALA A 38 -4.91 -12.31 -10.24
N ARG A 39 -3.91 -12.35 -9.36
CA ARG A 39 -3.76 -13.43 -8.37
C ARG A 39 -4.79 -13.33 -7.25
N GLU A 40 -5.24 -12.13 -6.95
CA GLU A 40 -6.23 -11.86 -5.90
C GLU A 40 -7.66 -11.98 -6.43
N ASP A 41 -7.94 -11.31 -7.53
CA ASP A 41 -9.24 -11.27 -8.20
C ASP A 41 -9.04 -11.21 -9.73
N PRO A 42 -9.07 -12.36 -10.42
CA PRO A 42 -8.90 -12.41 -11.87
C PRO A 42 -9.97 -11.61 -12.64
N ALA A 43 -11.21 -11.59 -12.14
CA ALA A 43 -12.32 -10.90 -12.82
C ALA A 43 -12.15 -9.38 -12.70
N MET A 44 -11.81 -8.88 -11.51
CA MET A 44 -11.50 -7.47 -11.28
C MET A 44 -10.30 -7.04 -12.13
N ALA A 45 -9.23 -7.84 -12.16
CA ALA A 45 -8.04 -7.53 -12.95
C ALA A 45 -8.34 -7.43 -14.45
N ALA A 46 -9.18 -8.31 -14.98
CA ALA A 46 -9.60 -8.29 -16.38
C ALA A 46 -10.42 -7.02 -16.70
N GLY A 47 -11.39 -6.68 -15.86
CA GLY A 47 -12.19 -5.46 -16.02
C GLY A 47 -11.33 -4.20 -15.93
N PHE A 48 -10.44 -4.14 -14.94
CA PHE A 48 -9.54 -3.02 -14.76
C PHE A 48 -8.55 -2.85 -15.93
N ARG A 49 -8.02 -3.96 -16.44
CA ARG A 49 -7.19 -3.95 -17.65
C ARG A 49 -7.95 -3.38 -18.84
N ALA A 50 -9.17 -3.85 -19.10
CA ALA A 50 -9.98 -3.39 -20.22
C ALA A 50 -10.28 -1.88 -20.12
N GLU A 51 -10.55 -1.37 -18.92
CA GLU A 51 -10.73 0.08 -18.68
C GLU A 51 -9.46 0.87 -19.02
N LEU A 52 -8.30 0.40 -18.57
CA LEU A 52 -7.01 1.05 -18.87
C LEU A 52 -6.66 1.00 -20.36
N GLU A 53 -6.95 -0.11 -21.05
CA GLU A 53 -6.75 -0.28 -22.49
C GLU A 53 -7.67 0.66 -23.30
N ALA A 54 -8.86 0.96 -22.79
CA ALA A 54 -9.76 1.97 -23.34
C ALA A 54 -9.32 3.43 -23.06
N GLY A 55 -8.15 3.63 -22.45
CA GLY A 55 -7.61 4.95 -22.12
C GLY A 55 -7.96 5.46 -20.73
N GLY A 56 -8.61 4.65 -19.92
CA GLY A 56 -8.86 4.94 -18.50
C GLY A 56 -7.57 5.19 -17.71
N ARG A 57 -7.71 5.86 -16.58
CA ARG A 57 -6.58 6.17 -15.68
C ARG A 57 -7.01 5.97 -14.23
N PHE A 58 -6.10 5.45 -13.40
CA PHE A 58 -6.35 5.22 -11.98
C PHE A 58 -5.33 5.94 -11.09
N PRO A 59 -5.75 6.51 -9.94
CA PRO A 59 -7.14 6.63 -9.49
C PRO A 59 -7.88 7.74 -10.24
N GLY A 60 -9.16 7.46 -10.58
CA GLY A 60 -10.08 8.40 -11.21
C GLY A 60 -11.16 8.90 -10.25
N TRP A 61 -10.84 8.99 -8.94
CA TRP A 61 -11.82 9.33 -7.90
C TRP A 61 -12.31 10.77 -8.00
N SER A 62 -13.62 10.94 -7.77
CA SER A 62 -14.28 12.22 -7.56
C SER A 62 -14.47 12.55 -6.08
N ASP A 63 -14.86 13.78 -5.77
CA ASP A 63 -15.23 14.16 -4.38
C ASP A 63 -16.38 13.28 -3.84
N ARG A 64 -17.33 12.92 -4.70
CA ARG A 64 -18.44 12.03 -4.35
C ARG A 64 -17.97 10.64 -3.93
N ASP A 65 -16.98 10.10 -4.61
CA ASP A 65 -16.43 8.77 -4.30
C ASP A 65 -15.68 8.77 -2.97
N LEU A 66 -15.02 9.88 -2.66
CA LEU A 66 -14.23 10.04 -1.45
C LEU A 66 -15.04 10.49 -0.23
N ALA A 67 -16.21 11.09 -0.41
CA ALA A 67 -17.02 11.65 0.67
C ALA A 67 -17.36 10.65 1.80
N PRO A 68 -17.69 9.37 1.52
CA PRO A 68 -17.92 8.38 2.56
C PRO A 68 -16.63 7.93 3.30
N LEU A 69 -15.47 8.13 2.70
CA LEU A 69 -14.17 7.64 3.18
C LEU A 69 -13.39 8.72 3.95
N VAL A 70 -13.56 9.96 3.55
CA VAL A 70 -12.90 11.15 4.13
C VAL A 70 -13.97 12.22 4.34
N PRO A 71 -14.57 12.34 5.53
CA PRO A 71 -15.69 13.26 5.78
C PRO A 71 -15.33 14.75 5.62
N ASP A 72 -14.08 15.13 5.92
CA ASP A 72 -13.62 16.52 5.79
C ASP A 72 -13.45 16.94 4.34
N ALA A 73 -14.18 17.96 3.90
CA ALA A 73 -14.18 18.43 2.52
C ALA A 73 -12.84 19.06 2.10
N ALA A 74 -12.14 19.72 3.02
CA ALA A 74 -10.85 20.34 2.73
C ALA A 74 -9.77 19.27 2.53
N ALA A 75 -9.77 18.21 3.36
CA ALA A 75 -8.89 17.06 3.22
C ALA A 75 -9.14 16.32 1.87
N ARG A 76 -10.42 16.14 1.48
CA ARG A 76 -10.74 15.55 0.16
C ARG A 76 -10.24 16.41 -0.99
N ALA A 77 -10.46 17.72 -0.93
CA ALA A 77 -9.96 18.64 -1.97
C ALA A 77 -8.44 18.60 -2.08
N ALA A 78 -7.73 18.57 -0.96
CA ALA A 78 -6.28 18.45 -0.93
C ALA A 78 -5.80 17.10 -1.51
N LEU A 79 -6.46 15.99 -1.17
CA LEU A 79 -6.18 14.67 -1.73
C LEU A 79 -6.37 14.67 -3.25
N LEU A 80 -7.52 15.16 -3.75
CA LEU A 80 -7.82 15.21 -5.18
C LEU A 80 -6.80 16.05 -5.96
N ALA A 81 -6.36 17.18 -5.40
CA ALA A 81 -5.33 18.02 -6.02
C ALA A 81 -3.96 17.32 -6.13
N CYS A 82 -3.68 16.36 -5.24
CA CYS A 82 -2.43 15.60 -5.21
C CYS A 82 -2.46 14.34 -6.07
N LEU A 83 -3.63 13.88 -6.53
CA LEU A 83 -3.73 12.68 -7.35
C LEU A 83 -2.92 12.81 -8.64
N ARG A 84 -2.30 11.69 -9.02
CA ARG A 84 -1.55 11.57 -10.28
C ARG A 84 -2.01 10.29 -10.98
N PRO A 85 -3.17 10.32 -11.66
CA PRO A 85 -3.72 9.16 -12.33
C PRO A 85 -2.75 8.55 -13.35
N ARG A 86 -2.61 7.23 -13.34
CA ARG A 86 -1.72 6.45 -14.18
C ARG A 86 -2.50 5.63 -15.19
N GLY A 87 -1.94 5.47 -16.37
CA GLY A 87 -2.51 4.62 -17.43
C GLY A 87 -1.95 3.19 -17.39
N LEU A 88 -2.27 2.43 -18.43
CA LEU A 88 -1.91 1.02 -18.56
C LEU A 88 -0.41 0.75 -18.40
N ASP A 89 0.44 1.60 -18.95
CA ASP A 89 1.90 1.53 -18.88
C ASP A 89 2.41 1.33 -17.45
N PHE A 90 1.90 2.11 -16.51
CA PHE A 90 2.27 2.01 -15.09
C PHE A 90 1.86 0.68 -14.47
N PHE A 91 0.72 0.11 -14.88
CA PHE A 91 0.20 -1.12 -14.30
C PHE A 91 0.80 -2.38 -14.93
N THR A 92 1.39 -2.23 -16.11
CA THR A 92 2.06 -3.30 -16.84
C THR A 92 3.59 -3.25 -16.77
N GLU A 93 4.17 -2.21 -16.16
CA GLU A 93 5.60 -2.19 -15.94
C GLU A 93 6.02 -3.26 -14.91
N PRO A 94 7.16 -3.94 -15.09
CA PRO A 94 7.68 -4.87 -14.12
C PRO A 94 7.96 -4.20 -12.77
N LEU A 95 7.48 -4.84 -11.71
CA LEU A 95 7.78 -4.39 -10.34
C LEU A 95 9.24 -4.71 -9.99
N PRO A 96 9.91 -3.84 -9.24
CA PRO A 96 11.23 -4.17 -8.72
C PRO A 96 11.13 -5.36 -7.77
N GLY A 97 12.00 -6.34 -7.96
CA GLY A 97 12.11 -7.49 -7.05
C GLY A 97 12.54 -7.07 -5.63
N GLN A 98 12.45 -8.01 -4.72
CA GLN A 98 13.00 -7.81 -3.38
C GLN A 98 14.51 -7.56 -3.47
N PRO A 99 15.03 -6.57 -2.74
CA PRO A 99 16.47 -6.41 -2.61
C PRO A 99 17.11 -7.65 -1.94
N PRO A 100 18.30 -8.04 -2.33
CA PRO A 100 19.02 -9.11 -1.63
C PRO A 100 19.11 -8.83 -0.12
N GLY A 101 18.81 -9.85 0.70
CA GLY A 101 18.84 -9.75 2.15
C GLY A 101 17.67 -8.98 2.78
N TRP A 102 16.59 -8.72 2.03
CA TRP A 102 15.38 -8.14 2.60
C TRP A 102 14.54 -9.22 3.34
N PRO A 103 13.92 -8.90 4.48
CA PRO A 103 14.07 -7.65 5.24
C PRO A 103 15.41 -7.62 6.00
N ASP A 104 16.09 -6.47 5.95
CA ASP A 104 17.36 -6.22 6.63
C ASP A 104 17.20 -5.50 7.98
N GLY A 105 15.98 -5.52 8.51
CA GLY A 105 15.62 -4.96 9.81
C GLY A 105 14.26 -5.47 10.28
N PRO A 106 13.88 -5.18 11.52
CA PRO A 106 12.58 -5.57 12.04
C PRO A 106 11.45 -5.01 11.19
N CYS A 107 10.38 -5.77 11.05
CA CYS A 107 9.19 -5.39 10.30
C CYS A 107 7.94 -5.47 11.18
N GLY A 108 6.96 -4.61 10.92
CA GLY A 108 5.65 -4.66 11.54
C GLY A 108 4.54 -4.29 10.54
N TYR A 109 3.32 -4.73 10.83
CA TYR A 109 2.17 -4.48 9.98
C TYR A 109 0.99 -3.92 10.74
N LEU A 110 0.53 -2.73 10.36
CA LEU A 110 -0.69 -2.11 10.86
C LEU A 110 -1.78 -2.23 9.79
N HIS A 111 -2.85 -2.94 10.12
CA HIS A 111 -3.98 -3.17 9.25
C HIS A 111 -5.10 -2.18 9.56
N LEU A 112 -5.71 -1.59 8.53
CA LEU A 112 -6.82 -0.64 8.63
C LEU A 112 -8.08 -1.14 7.94
N SER A 113 -7.98 -1.70 6.74
CA SER A 113 -9.13 -2.01 5.89
C SER A 113 -9.12 -3.43 5.33
N ALA A 114 -10.31 -3.99 5.10
CA ALA A 114 -10.49 -5.37 4.60
C ALA A 114 -9.77 -5.65 3.28
N ALA A 115 -9.54 -4.65 2.45
CA ALA A 115 -8.78 -4.80 1.20
C ALA A 115 -7.36 -5.31 1.41
N TYR A 116 -6.85 -5.22 2.65
CA TYR A 116 -5.50 -5.64 3.01
C TYR A 116 -5.45 -6.80 4.00
N ASP A 117 -6.55 -7.52 4.23
CA ASP A 117 -6.63 -8.67 5.15
C ASP A 117 -5.56 -9.73 4.84
N ARG A 118 -5.38 -10.10 3.57
CA ARG A 118 -4.35 -11.08 3.16
C ARG A 118 -2.92 -10.65 3.52
N TRP A 119 -2.63 -9.37 3.47
CA TRP A 119 -1.30 -8.85 3.78
C TRP A 119 -1.03 -8.87 5.28
N LEU A 120 -2.07 -8.66 6.09
CA LEU A 120 -2.00 -8.87 7.53
C LEU A 120 -1.72 -10.34 7.85
N GLU A 121 -2.44 -11.28 7.23
CA GLU A 121 -2.23 -12.72 7.43
C GLU A 121 -0.82 -13.14 7.00
N TRP A 122 -0.35 -12.60 5.88
CA TRP A 122 1.02 -12.86 5.44
C TRP A 122 2.06 -12.34 6.43
N ALA A 123 1.94 -11.08 6.88
CA ALA A 123 2.85 -10.50 7.87
C ALA A 123 2.87 -11.31 9.18
N ALA A 124 1.70 -11.73 9.65
CA ALA A 124 1.59 -12.62 10.82
C ALA A 124 2.27 -13.98 10.58
N GLY A 125 2.11 -14.56 9.39
CA GLY A 125 2.79 -15.80 8.99
C GLY A 125 4.30 -15.69 8.93
N LEU A 126 4.84 -14.48 8.69
CA LEU A 126 6.27 -14.18 8.76
C LEU A 126 6.76 -13.94 10.20
N GLY A 127 5.88 -14.01 11.20
CA GLY A 127 6.21 -13.75 12.59
C GLY A 127 6.39 -12.26 12.94
N TRP A 128 5.94 -11.36 12.08
CA TRP A 128 6.04 -9.93 12.36
C TRP A 128 5.02 -9.50 13.41
N PRO A 129 5.33 -8.53 14.26
CA PRO A 129 4.33 -7.85 15.08
C PRO A 129 3.25 -7.25 14.19
N VAL A 130 1.99 -7.58 14.47
CA VAL A 130 0.84 -7.07 13.74
C VAL A 130 -0.13 -6.35 14.68
N ALA A 131 -0.84 -5.35 14.16
CA ALA A 131 -1.93 -4.67 14.86
C ALA A 131 -3.09 -4.41 13.90
N ARG A 132 -4.31 -4.33 14.44
CA ARG A 132 -5.51 -3.89 13.74
C ARG A 132 -6.02 -2.59 14.34
N LEU A 133 -6.26 -1.60 13.48
CA LEU A 133 -7.03 -0.41 13.79
C LEU A 133 -8.21 -0.40 12.83
N PRO A 134 -9.43 -0.80 13.27
CA PRO A 134 -10.59 -0.88 12.39
C PRO A 134 -10.96 0.49 11.84
N ALA A 135 -10.56 0.77 10.60
CA ALA A 135 -10.68 2.06 9.95
C ALA A 135 -10.75 1.89 8.42
N GLY A 136 -10.66 2.98 7.67
CA GLY A 136 -10.52 2.94 6.22
C GLY A 136 -9.09 3.21 5.76
N HIS A 137 -8.80 2.88 4.51
CA HIS A 137 -7.47 3.09 3.92
C HIS A 137 -6.99 4.56 4.00
N PHE A 138 -7.92 5.51 3.99
CA PHE A 138 -7.62 6.95 4.12
C PHE A 138 -7.60 7.47 5.56
N HIS A 139 -7.47 6.59 6.55
CA HIS A 139 -7.56 6.98 7.97
C HIS A 139 -6.54 8.05 8.39
N ALA A 140 -5.41 8.12 7.73
CA ALA A 140 -4.44 9.19 7.92
C ALA A 140 -5.00 10.61 7.67
N LEU A 141 -6.05 10.73 6.87
CA LEU A 141 -6.77 11.98 6.61
C LEU A 141 -7.98 12.20 7.54
N VAL A 142 -8.39 11.16 8.27
CA VAL A 142 -9.58 11.18 9.15
C VAL A 142 -9.17 11.39 10.60
N ASP A 143 -8.19 10.63 11.06
CA ASP A 143 -7.64 10.70 12.43
C ASP A 143 -6.12 10.45 12.40
N PRO A 144 -5.33 11.45 12.02
CA PRO A 144 -3.87 11.33 11.95
C PRO A 144 -3.23 11.03 13.31
N ASP A 145 -3.78 11.58 14.40
CA ASP A 145 -3.23 11.39 15.75
C ASP A 145 -3.47 9.96 16.26
N GLY A 146 -4.68 9.43 16.07
CA GLY A 146 -5.00 8.04 16.41
C GLY A 146 -4.18 7.05 15.59
N LEU A 147 -3.99 7.32 14.30
CA LEU A 147 -3.13 6.50 13.44
C LEU A 147 -1.67 6.56 13.92
N ALA A 148 -1.14 7.73 14.21
CA ALA A 148 0.22 7.90 14.71
C ALA A 148 0.44 7.15 16.03
N ALA A 149 -0.51 7.23 16.97
CA ALA A 149 -0.46 6.49 18.23
C ALA A 149 -0.41 4.97 18.00
N ALA A 150 -1.24 4.44 17.09
CA ALA A 150 -1.24 3.01 16.74
C ALA A 150 0.10 2.59 16.11
N MET A 151 0.67 3.40 15.22
CA MET A 151 1.98 3.16 14.61
C MET A 151 3.10 3.14 15.65
N LEU A 152 3.12 4.11 16.58
CA LEU A 152 4.12 4.16 17.65
C LEU A 152 4.02 2.97 18.60
N ALA A 153 2.79 2.57 18.96
CA ALA A 153 2.57 1.39 19.79
C ALA A 153 3.05 0.08 19.09
N LEU A 154 2.92 -0.01 17.78
CA LEU A 154 3.43 -1.15 17.00
C LEU A 154 4.95 -1.12 16.90
N LEU A 155 5.54 0.05 16.66
CA LEU A 155 7.01 0.22 16.62
C LEU A 155 7.68 -0.22 17.93
N GLY A 156 7.03 0.02 19.07
CA GLY A 156 7.54 -0.43 20.39
C GLY A 156 7.55 -1.96 20.57
N ARG A 157 6.98 -2.74 19.62
CA ARG A 157 6.95 -4.21 19.63
C ARG A 157 7.87 -4.83 18.57
N MET A 158 8.49 -4.04 17.73
CA MET A 158 9.43 -4.43 16.69
C MET A 158 10.85 -4.51 17.24
#